data_64ca26df135af4f398433d4aae7be723
#
_entry.id   64ca26df135af4f398433d4aae7be723
#
_cell.length_a   1.000
_cell.length_b   1.000
_cell.length_c   1.000
_cell.angle_alpha   90.00
_cell.angle_beta   90.00
_cell.angle_gamma   90.00
#
_symmetry.space_group_name_H-M   'P 1'
#
loop_
_entity.id
_entity.type
_entity.pdbx_description
1 polymer ?
#
loop_
_entity_poly.entity_id
_entity_poly.type
_entity_poly.pdbx_seq_one_letter_code
_entity_poly.pdbx_strand_id
1 'polypeptide(L)'
;MSSEPPGFELPLRLFMAFRMIIDELHAELARQGHPDVRPMHGFVMQAVGPHGTTAVELGRTLGVSKQAAGKTIDTLERLGYVERSTDPADSRRKIVKLTPYGVDALMKSAAIFDDLRRAWSRTLGEDRLHALEQDLRTMTPPDFFRLDIPGWFGGL
;
A
#
# COMPACT_ATOMS: atom_id res chain seq x y z
N MET A 1 21.34 -15.48 31.85
CA MET A 1 20.63 -16.35 30.88
C MET A 1 19.66 -15.48 30.10
N SER A 2 19.94 -15.26 28.84
CA SER A 2 18.98 -14.62 27.96
C SER A 2 17.85 -15.62 27.73
N SER A 3 16.69 -15.38 28.33
CA SER A 3 15.51 -16.15 27.96
C SER A 3 15.16 -15.79 26.52
N GLU A 4 15.01 -16.78 25.65
CA GLU A 4 14.49 -16.55 24.31
C GLU A 4 13.15 -15.81 24.42
N PRO A 5 12.93 -14.79 23.57
CA PRO A 5 11.67 -14.10 23.59
C PRO A 5 10.54 -15.07 23.22
N PRO A 6 9.35 -14.93 23.83
CA PRO A 6 8.22 -15.79 23.49
C PRO A 6 7.84 -15.65 22.01
N GLY A 7 7.43 -16.76 21.38
CA GLY A 7 7.16 -16.80 19.94
C GLY A 7 6.14 -15.76 19.43
N PHE A 8 5.20 -15.34 20.29
CA PHE A 8 4.23 -14.30 19.93
C PHE A 8 4.85 -12.90 19.79
N GLU A 9 6.05 -12.67 20.29
CA GLU A 9 6.72 -11.35 20.16
C GLU A 9 7.04 -11.02 18.71
N LEU A 10 7.43 -12.01 17.91
CA LEU A 10 7.77 -11.80 16.51
C LEU A 10 6.63 -11.15 15.70
N PRO A 11 5.40 -11.74 15.64
CA PRO A 11 4.32 -11.11 14.89
C PRO A 11 3.90 -9.77 15.47
N LEU A 12 3.95 -9.58 16.80
CA LEU A 12 3.65 -8.28 17.40
C LEU A 12 4.67 -7.21 17.00
N ARG A 13 5.97 -7.55 17.00
CA ARG A 13 7.03 -6.61 16.58
C ARG A 13 6.91 -6.25 15.11
N LEU A 14 6.64 -7.22 14.24
CA LEU A 14 6.43 -6.97 12.82
C LEU A 14 5.22 -6.05 12.59
N PHE A 15 4.12 -6.32 13.27
CA PHE A 15 2.91 -5.50 13.18
C PHE A 15 3.15 -4.07 13.70
N MET A 16 3.81 -3.94 14.87
CA MET A 16 4.13 -2.63 15.43
C MET A 16 5.07 -1.83 14.54
N ALA A 17 6.10 -2.46 13.98
CA ALA A 17 7.03 -1.83 13.07
C ALA A 17 6.32 -1.34 11.80
N PHE A 18 5.49 -2.17 11.20
CA PHE A 18 4.67 -1.81 10.05
C PHE A 18 3.74 -0.63 10.36
N ARG A 19 3.02 -0.70 11.49
CA ARG A 19 2.11 0.37 11.91
C ARG A 19 2.82 1.70 12.10
N MET A 20 3.98 1.70 12.76
CA MET A 20 4.76 2.93 12.98
C MET A 20 5.19 3.57 11.66
N ILE A 21 5.64 2.78 10.69
CA ILE A 21 6.03 3.25 9.35
C ILE A 21 4.82 3.87 8.64
N ILE A 22 3.69 3.18 8.66
CA ILE A 22 2.46 3.64 7.97
C ILE A 22 1.87 4.90 8.65
N ASP A 23 1.85 4.96 9.97
CA ASP A 23 1.38 6.15 10.70
C ASP A 23 2.24 7.38 10.37
N GLU A 24 3.56 7.22 10.33
CA GLU A 24 4.48 8.29 9.96
C GLU A 24 4.30 8.73 8.50
N LEU A 25 4.13 7.77 7.58
CA LEU A 25 3.82 8.05 6.19
C LEU A 25 2.59 8.95 6.07
N HIS A 26 1.49 8.58 6.74
CA HIS A 26 0.24 9.32 6.63
C HIS A 26 0.30 10.69 7.32
N ALA A 27 1.01 10.81 8.43
CA ALA A 27 1.26 12.09 9.05
C ALA A 27 2.00 13.05 8.10
N GLU A 28 3.01 12.54 7.41
CA GLU A 28 3.79 13.35 6.47
C GLU A 28 3.00 13.65 5.17
N LEU A 29 2.26 12.69 4.64
CA LEU A 29 1.37 12.91 3.49
C LEU A 29 0.34 14.01 3.79
N ALA A 30 -0.23 14.01 4.99
CA ALA A 30 -1.18 15.05 5.39
C ALA A 30 -0.54 16.44 5.37
N ARG A 31 0.70 16.57 5.85
CA ARG A 31 1.48 17.81 5.78
C ARG A 31 1.78 18.26 4.36
N GLN A 32 1.89 17.29 3.43
CA GLN A 32 2.24 17.55 2.03
C GLN A 32 1.03 17.65 1.09
N GLY A 33 -0.18 17.79 1.62
CA GLY A 33 -1.39 18.05 0.84
C GLY A 33 -2.27 16.82 0.58
N HIS A 34 -2.03 15.69 1.27
CA HIS A 34 -2.80 14.46 1.12
C HIS A 34 -3.36 13.97 2.47
N PRO A 35 -4.26 14.75 3.14
CA PRO A 35 -4.76 14.38 4.45
C PRO A 35 -5.76 13.21 4.45
N ASP A 36 -6.33 12.89 3.30
CA ASP A 36 -7.43 11.92 3.18
C ASP A 36 -6.96 10.53 2.70
N VAL A 37 -5.68 10.36 2.41
CA VAL A 37 -5.12 9.05 2.03
C VAL A 37 -5.15 8.12 3.24
N ARG A 38 -5.76 6.96 3.06
CA ARG A 38 -5.77 5.87 4.05
C ARG A 38 -4.72 4.81 3.68
N PRO A 39 -4.29 3.94 4.64
CA PRO A 39 -3.25 2.95 4.37
C PRO A 39 -3.49 2.09 3.14
N MET A 40 -4.73 1.63 2.94
CA MET A 40 -5.09 0.81 1.79
C MET A 40 -5.04 1.56 0.45
N HIS A 41 -5.27 2.87 0.47
CA HIS A 41 -5.37 3.68 -0.74
C HIS A 41 -4.04 3.72 -1.52
N GLY A 42 -2.92 3.85 -0.82
CA GLY A 42 -1.60 3.84 -1.47
C GLY A 42 -1.32 2.56 -2.24
N PHE A 43 -1.63 1.42 -1.63
CA PHE A 43 -1.47 0.12 -2.28
C PHE A 43 -2.40 -0.04 -3.48
N VAL A 44 -3.66 0.39 -3.36
CA VAL A 44 -4.63 0.33 -4.46
C VAL A 44 -4.19 1.23 -5.61
N MET A 45 -3.77 2.47 -5.34
CA MET A 45 -3.27 3.39 -6.36
C MET A 45 -2.04 2.81 -7.08
N GLN A 46 -1.14 2.17 -6.34
CA GLN A 46 0.01 1.49 -6.93
C GLN A 46 -0.41 0.35 -7.85
N ALA A 47 -1.42 -0.43 -7.46
CA ALA A 47 -1.98 -1.51 -8.27
C ALA A 47 -2.70 -1.01 -9.54
N VAL A 48 -3.27 0.20 -9.51
CA VAL A 48 -3.82 0.85 -10.72
C VAL A 48 -2.75 1.03 -11.78
N GLY A 49 -1.54 1.42 -11.37
CA GLY A 49 -0.39 1.51 -12.25
C GLY A 49 -0.45 2.69 -13.24
N PRO A 50 0.62 2.85 -14.05
CA PRO A 50 0.76 4.02 -14.95
C PRO A 50 -0.16 3.95 -16.18
N HIS A 51 -0.64 2.78 -16.54
CA HIS A 51 -1.46 2.56 -17.74
C HIS A 51 -2.95 2.41 -17.45
N GLY A 52 -3.32 2.42 -16.17
CA GLY A 52 -4.68 2.19 -15.73
C GLY A 52 -5.05 0.71 -15.65
N THR A 53 -6.27 0.46 -15.19
CA THR A 53 -6.80 -0.89 -14.97
C THR A 53 -8.33 -0.85 -15.05
N THR A 54 -8.95 -2.01 -14.85
CA THR A 54 -10.41 -2.12 -14.67
C THR A 54 -10.72 -2.61 -13.26
N ALA A 55 -11.97 -2.45 -12.82
CA ALA A 55 -12.39 -2.96 -11.50
C ALA A 55 -12.21 -4.49 -11.39
N VAL A 56 -12.43 -5.22 -12.49
CA VAL A 56 -12.23 -6.68 -12.53
C VAL A 56 -10.76 -7.04 -12.35
N GLU A 57 -9.87 -6.40 -13.11
CA GLU A 57 -8.43 -6.64 -13.04
C GLU A 57 -7.86 -6.21 -11.69
N LEU A 58 -8.30 -5.07 -11.19
CA LEU A 58 -7.88 -4.58 -9.87
C LEU A 58 -8.30 -5.56 -8.77
N GLY A 59 -9.53 -6.06 -8.82
CA GLY A 59 -10.00 -7.09 -7.88
C GLY A 59 -9.14 -8.34 -7.91
N ARG A 60 -8.75 -8.80 -9.10
CA ARG A 60 -7.84 -9.96 -9.23
C ARG A 60 -6.45 -9.67 -8.65
N THR A 61 -5.89 -8.52 -8.96
CA THR A 61 -4.56 -8.11 -8.45
C THR A 61 -4.56 -8.02 -6.93
N LEU A 62 -5.61 -7.44 -6.33
CA LEU A 62 -5.72 -7.25 -4.89
C LEU A 62 -6.23 -8.48 -4.14
N GLY A 63 -6.72 -9.50 -4.84
CA GLY A 63 -7.34 -10.67 -4.21
C GLY A 63 -8.69 -10.37 -3.57
N VAL A 64 -9.44 -9.39 -4.10
CA VAL A 64 -10.77 -8.98 -3.62
C VAL A 64 -11.81 -9.11 -4.73
N SER A 65 -13.10 -9.04 -4.38
CA SER A 65 -14.16 -9.06 -5.39
C SER A 65 -14.15 -7.80 -6.25
N LYS A 66 -14.70 -7.89 -7.46
CA LYS A 66 -14.95 -6.73 -8.33
C LYS A 66 -15.74 -5.65 -7.58
N GLN A 67 -16.73 -6.05 -6.79
CA GLN A 67 -17.56 -5.14 -6.02
C GLN A 67 -16.78 -4.39 -4.94
N ALA A 68 -15.91 -5.08 -4.22
CA ALA A 68 -15.03 -4.47 -3.21
C ALA A 68 -14.03 -3.50 -3.88
N ALA A 69 -13.42 -3.91 -4.99
CA ALA A 69 -12.54 -3.05 -5.78
C ALA A 69 -13.29 -1.80 -6.26
N GLY A 70 -14.52 -1.97 -6.76
CA GLY A 70 -15.37 -0.87 -7.21
C GLY A 70 -15.66 0.17 -6.11
N LYS A 71 -15.95 -0.27 -4.90
CA LYS A 71 -16.16 0.63 -3.75
C LYS A 71 -14.91 1.45 -3.42
N THR A 72 -13.76 0.83 -3.45
CA THR A 72 -12.49 1.54 -3.22
C THR A 72 -12.21 2.54 -4.34
N ILE A 73 -12.46 2.17 -5.59
CA ILE A 73 -12.34 3.07 -6.74
C ILE A 73 -13.29 4.26 -6.59
N ASP A 74 -14.54 4.05 -6.17
CA ASP A 74 -15.51 5.12 -5.92
C ASP A 74 -14.98 6.12 -4.89
N THR A 75 -14.40 5.64 -3.81
CA THR A 75 -13.80 6.47 -2.77
C THR A 75 -12.61 7.27 -3.31
N LEU A 76 -11.70 6.62 -4.03
CA LEU A 76 -10.53 7.29 -4.61
C LEU A 76 -10.90 8.30 -5.69
N GLU A 77 -11.94 8.03 -6.48
CA GLU A 77 -12.47 8.97 -7.47
C GLU A 77 -13.05 10.21 -6.79
N ARG A 78 -13.86 10.02 -5.75
CA ARG A 78 -14.43 11.13 -4.97
C ARG A 78 -13.33 11.99 -4.32
N LEU A 79 -12.25 11.39 -3.87
CA LEU A 79 -11.10 12.09 -3.30
C LEU A 79 -10.18 12.72 -4.35
N GLY A 80 -10.39 12.44 -5.63
CA GLY A 80 -9.62 13.01 -6.73
C GLY A 80 -8.33 12.29 -7.09
N TYR A 81 -8.12 11.07 -6.58
CA TYR A 81 -6.89 10.30 -6.84
C TYR A 81 -6.94 9.45 -8.10
N VAL A 82 -8.12 9.04 -8.51
CA VAL A 82 -8.34 8.29 -9.75
C VAL A 82 -9.49 8.91 -10.54
N GLU A 83 -9.57 8.57 -11.82
CA GLU A 83 -10.67 8.92 -12.69
C GLU A 83 -11.08 7.70 -13.52
N ARG A 84 -12.37 7.62 -13.84
CA ARG A 84 -12.92 6.61 -14.75
C ARG A 84 -13.15 7.21 -16.12
N SER A 85 -12.81 6.44 -17.15
CA SER A 85 -13.15 6.76 -18.54
C SER A 85 -13.71 5.53 -19.24
N THR A 86 -14.47 5.73 -20.32
CA THR A 86 -14.95 4.65 -21.13
C THR A 86 -13.81 4.10 -21.99
N ASP A 87 -13.67 2.76 -22.04
CA ASP A 87 -12.71 2.11 -22.92
C ASP A 87 -13.10 2.38 -24.38
N PRO A 88 -12.20 2.96 -25.21
CA PRO A 88 -12.48 3.19 -26.63
C PRO A 88 -12.78 1.91 -27.41
N ALA A 89 -12.25 0.76 -26.96
CA ALA A 89 -12.46 -0.53 -27.60
C ALA A 89 -13.76 -1.23 -27.17
N ASP A 90 -14.30 -0.91 -25.98
CA ASP A 90 -15.52 -1.48 -25.44
C ASP A 90 -16.22 -0.48 -24.51
N SER A 91 -17.33 0.09 -24.99
CA SER A 91 -18.12 1.07 -24.24
C SER A 91 -18.73 0.57 -22.93
N ARG A 92 -18.79 -0.73 -22.72
CA ARG A 92 -19.27 -1.36 -21.48
C ARG A 92 -18.20 -1.38 -20.39
N ARG A 93 -16.94 -1.18 -20.77
CA ARG A 93 -15.77 -1.28 -19.91
C ARG A 93 -15.32 0.10 -19.48
N LYS A 94 -15.09 0.26 -18.17
CA LYS A 94 -14.52 1.49 -17.59
C LYS A 94 -13.06 1.27 -17.25
N ILE A 95 -12.21 2.17 -17.72
CA ILE A 95 -10.79 2.20 -17.38
C ILE A 95 -10.61 3.17 -16.22
N VAL A 96 -9.89 2.71 -15.20
CA VAL A 96 -9.51 3.51 -14.03
C VAL A 96 -8.06 3.92 -14.18
N LYS A 97 -7.78 5.21 -14.09
CA LYS A 97 -6.43 5.77 -14.18
C LYS A 97 -6.15 6.68 -13.01
N LEU A 98 -4.88 6.79 -12.64
CA LEU A 98 -4.42 7.78 -11.68
C LEU A 98 -4.57 9.18 -12.28
N THR A 99 -5.08 10.12 -11.47
CA THR A 99 -5.01 11.55 -11.77
C THR A 99 -3.62 12.09 -11.47
N PRO A 100 -3.28 13.32 -11.92
CA PRO A 100 -2.05 13.98 -11.47
C PRO A 100 -1.92 14.04 -9.94
N TYR A 101 -3.04 14.23 -9.24
CA TYR A 101 -3.09 14.24 -7.77
C TYR A 101 -2.77 12.86 -7.18
N GLY A 102 -3.27 11.78 -7.81
CA GLY A 102 -2.93 10.41 -7.44
C GLY A 102 -1.45 10.08 -7.65
N VAL A 103 -0.89 10.50 -8.78
CA VAL A 103 0.54 10.34 -9.06
C VAL A 103 1.39 11.11 -8.06
N ASP A 104 1.01 12.35 -7.72
CA ASP A 104 1.70 13.17 -6.72
C ASP A 104 1.72 12.47 -5.35
N ALA A 105 0.61 11.91 -4.92
CA ALA A 105 0.53 11.15 -3.67
C ALA A 105 1.49 9.95 -3.65
N LEU A 106 1.58 9.19 -4.74
CA LEU A 106 2.49 8.04 -4.85
C LEU A 106 3.96 8.47 -4.88
N MET A 107 4.29 9.53 -5.60
CA MET A 107 5.66 10.06 -5.65
C MET A 107 6.11 10.55 -4.27
N LYS A 108 5.26 11.28 -3.57
CA LYS A 108 5.51 11.73 -2.19
C LYS A 108 5.65 10.55 -1.22
N SER A 109 4.78 9.55 -1.34
CA SER A 109 4.87 8.33 -0.54
C SER A 109 6.21 7.63 -0.71
N ALA A 110 6.67 7.48 -1.95
CA ALA A 110 7.97 6.87 -2.24
C ALA A 110 9.11 7.64 -1.56
N ALA A 111 9.13 8.97 -1.68
CA ALA A 111 10.15 9.80 -1.05
C ALA A 111 10.11 9.72 0.49
N ILE A 112 8.92 9.67 1.08
CA ILE A 112 8.74 9.51 2.53
C ILE A 112 9.24 8.13 2.98
N PHE A 113 8.94 7.06 2.26
CA PHE A 113 9.46 5.73 2.58
C PHE A 113 10.98 5.67 2.52
N ASP A 114 11.59 6.34 1.54
CA ASP A 114 13.04 6.45 1.46
C ASP A 114 13.63 7.17 2.68
N ASP A 115 12.99 8.24 3.14
CA ASP A 115 13.40 8.97 4.34
C ASP A 115 13.26 8.11 5.61
N LEU A 116 12.17 7.37 5.73
CA LEU A 116 11.93 6.44 6.86
C LEU A 116 12.97 5.31 6.86
N ARG A 117 13.28 4.75 5.67
CA ARG A 117 14.33 3.74 5.55
C ARG A 117 15.68 4.30 5.96
N ARG A 118 16.02 5.52 5.55
CA ARG A 118 17.27 6.19 6.00
C ARG A 118 17.32 6.39 7.51
N ALA A 119 16.19 6.72 8.14
CA ALA A 119 16.12 6.84 9.59
C ALA A 119 16.38 5.50 10.29
N TRP A 120 15.85 4.41 9.77
CA TRP A 120 16.13 3.05 10.26
C TRP A 120 17.59 2.67 10.07
N SER A 121 18.18 3.03 8.92
CA SER A 121 19.60 2.80 8.64
C SER A 121 20.51 3.53 9.64
N ARG A 122 20.14 4.74 10.03
CA ARG A 122 20.91 5.49 11.07
C ARG A 122 20.89 4.80 12.43
N THR A 123 19.82 4.12 12.78
CA THR A 123 19.67 3.42 14.05
C THR A 123 20.30 2.04 14.05
N LEU A 124 20.06 1.26 12.99
CA LEU A 124 20.49 -0.14 12.90
C LEU A 124 21.87 -0.30 12.26
N GLY A 125 22.28 0.63 11.40
CA GLY A 125 23.34 0.46 10.45
C GLY A 125 22.85 -0.15 9.13
N GLU A 126 23.46 0.26 8.01
CA GLU A 126 23.02 -0.18 6.67
C GLU A 126 23.09 -1.70 6.48
N ASP A 127 24.15 -2.33 6.96
CA ASP A 127 24.33 -3.78 6.77
C ASP A 127 23.23 -4.60 7.48
N ARG A 128 22.87 -4.20 8.70
CA ARG A 128 21.81 -4.88 9.46
C ARG A 128 20.43 -4.63 8.88
N LEU A 129 20.18 -3.41 8.41
CA LEU A 129 18.91 -3.10 7.75
C LEU A 129 18.78 -3.90 6.43
N HIS A 130 19.83 -3.95 5.64
CA HIS A 130 19.85 -4.75 4.40
C HIS A 130 19.62 -6.24 4.69
N ALA A 131 20.26 -6.79 5.73
CA ALA A 131 20.03 -8.17 6.14
C ALA A 131 18.56 -8.42 6.55
N LEU A 132 17.97 -7.52 7.33
CA LEU A 132 16.55 -7.59 7.70
C LEU A 132 15.63 -7.57 6.47
N GLU A 133 15.90 -6.69 5.51
CA GLU A 133 15.12 -6.61 4.26
C GLU A 133 15.21 -7.91 3.45
N GLN A 134 16.42 -8.52 3.38
CA GLN A 134 16.62 -9.80 2.70
C GLN A 134 15.93 -10.96 3.42
N ASP A 135 16.00 -11.00 4.74
CA ASP A 135 15.32 -12.02 5.54
C ASP A 135 13.81 -11.95 5.36
N LEU A 136 13.24 -10.75 5.37
CA LEU A 136 11.81 -10.54 5.12
C LEU A 136 11.41 -10.98 3.71
N ARG A 137 12.22 -10.67 2.69
CA ARG A 137 11.97 -11.16 1.32
C ARG A 137 11.97 -12.68 1.24
N THR A 138 12.87 -13.33 1.96
CA THR A 138 12.94 -14.80 2.01
C THR A 138 11.70 -15.41 2.65
N MET A 139 11.15 -14.75 3.66
CA MET A 139 10.04 -15.26 4.46
C MET A 139 8.65 -14.86 3.95
N THR A 140 8.58 -13.95 2.96
CA THR A 140 7.31 -13.43 2.44
C THR A 140 7.12 -13.79 0.96
N PRO A 141 5.86 -13.91 0.47
CA PRO A 141 5.61 -14.12 -0.94
C PRO A 141 6.11 -12.93 -1.79
N PRO A 142 6.50 -13.18 -3.06
CA PRO A 142 6.92 -12.10 -3.96
C PRO A 142 5.78 -11.19 -4.42
N ASP A 143 4.53 -11.55 -4.14
CA ASP A 143 3.34 -10.81 -4.59
C ASP A 143 2.95 -9.74 -3.55
N PHE A 144 3.37 -8.49 -3.81
CA PHE A 144 3.15 -7.36 -2.91
C PHE A 144 1.72 -6.82 -2.88
N PHE A 145 0.89 -7.17 -3.86
CA PHE A 145 -0.40 -6.52 -4.02
C PHE A 145 -1.59 -7.33 -3.49
N ARG A 146 -1.34 -8.51 -2.95
CA ARG A 146 -2.41 -9.29 -2.31
C ARG A 146 -2.81 -8.68 -0.98
N LEU A 147 -3.93 -7.97 -1.03
CA LEU A 147 -4.50 -7.26 0.10
C LEU A 147 -5.87 -7.85 0.48
N ASP A 148 -5.94 -9.16 0.64
CA ASP A 148 -7.11 -9.84 1.20
C ASP A 148 -7.20 -9.66 2.74
N ILE A 149 -6.56 -8.61 3.23
CA ILE A 149 -6.52 -8.22 4.63
C ILE A 149 -7.92 -8.18 5.28
N PRO A 150 -8.98 -7.65 4.63
CA PRO A 150 -10.31 -7.70 5.22
C PRO A 150 -10.82 -9.11 5.49
N GLY A 151 -10.51 -10.07 4.62
CA GLY A 151 -10.80 -11.48 4.84
C GLY A 151 -9.95 -12.09 5.95
N TRP A 152 -8.74 -11.62 6.09
CA TRP A 152 -7.78 -12.11 7.07
C TRP A 152 -8.11 -11.69 8.50
N PHE A 153 -8.63 -10.48 8.69
CA PHE A 153 -9.07 -9.99 10.00
C PHE A 153 -10.55 -10.28 10.32
N GLY A 154 -11.20 -11.15 9.57
CA GLY A 154 -12.57 -11.58 9.85
C GLY A 154 -13.66 -10.55 9.54
N GLY A 155 -13.43 -9.69 8.57
CA GLY A 155 -14.45 -8.77 8.06
C GLY A 155 -14.91 -7.75 9.11
N LEU A 156 -14.02 -6.87 9.51
CA LEU A 156 -14.39 -5.65 10.25
C LEU A 156 -15.08 -4.65 9.36
#